data_bc3940159429a4bc39f1c7442e7b0523
#
_entry.id   bc3940159429a4bc39f1c7442e7b0523
#
_cell.length_a   1.000
_cell.length_b   1.000
_cell.length_c   1.000
_cell.angle_alpha   90.00
_cell.angle_beta   90.00
_cell.angle_gamma   90.00
#
_symmetry.space_group_name_H-M   'P 1'
#
loop_
_entity.id
_entity.type
_entity.pdbx_description
1 polymer ?
#
loop_
_entity_poly.entity_id
_entity_poly.type
_entity_poly.pdbx_seq_one_letter_code
_entity_poly.pdbx_strand_id
1 'polypeptide(L)'
;MSDRLEFPDGVVRVTPLVGVPDSQSISLSTLLDAQHLQSALLTSFIIDTNWLLSHIQPHTPLTLIANQAQSTSSLHQNISWCNPEFVVPNVQIMHTKLMLLVYPGHVRFAILTGNLVEEGWTVVQNSVFIQDFPLDYTRVFSANEFSTSLALSLHDLSVPYSVVARLNHVDFTRARARIVTTVPTGGKR
;
A
#
# COMPACT_ATOMS: atom_id res chain seq x y z
N MET A 1 -0.02 -10.93 -22.84
CA MET A 1 -0.81 -10.88 -21.59
C MET A 1 -1.38 -9.48 -21.48
N SER A 2 -2.61 -9.33 -21.09
CA SER A 2 -3.36 -8.06 -21.20
C SER A 2 -2.80 -7.03 -20.22
N ASP A 3 -2.18 -5.95 -20.73
CA ASP A 3 -1.80 -4.74 -19.99
C ASP A 3 -3.04 -3.92 -19.55
N ARG A 4 -4.20 -4.60 -19.42
CA ARG A 4 -5.45 -3.93 -19.12
C ARG A 4 -5.52 -3.64 -17.61
N LEU A 5 -5.51 -2.36 -17.26
CA LEU A 5 -5.76 -1.88 -15.91
C LEU A 5 -7.19 -2.29 -15.49
N GLU A 6 -7.34 -2.84 -14.30
CA GLU A 6 -8.64 -3.23 -13.75
C GLU A 6 -9.39 -2.02 -13.16
N PHE A 7 -8.64 -1.11 -12.52
CA PHE A 7 -9.18 0.09 -11.85
C PHE A 7 -8.58 1.40 -12.39
N PRO A 8 -8.66 1.69 -13.71
CA PRO A 8 -7.97 2.85 -14.31
C PRO A 8 -8.51 4.20 -13.83
N ASP A 9 -9.77 4.27 -13.44
CA ASP A 9 -10.44 5.52 -13.07
C ASP A 9 -10.65 5.68 -11.56
N GLY A 10 -10.10 4.76 -10.78
CA GLY A 10 -10.29 4.73 -9.34
C GLY A 10 -11.68 4.27 -8.90
N VAL A 11 -11.75 3.54 -7.82
CA VAL A 11 -13.01 3.03 -7.26
C VAL A 11 -12.91 2.92 -5.75
N VAL A 12 -14.04 3.08 -5.08
CA VAL A 12 -14.19 2.69 -3.67
C VAL A 12 -14.92 1.36 -3.59
N ARG A 13 -14.39 0.45 -2.80
CA ARG A 13 -14.98 -0.83 -2.44
C ARG A 13 -15.03 -0.96 -0.92
N VAL A 14 -15.76 -1.94 -0.42
CA VAL A 14 -15.75 -2.31 0.99
C VAL A 14 -15.23 -3.74 1.16
N THR A 15 -14.76 -4.10 2.34
CA THR A 15 -14.42 -5.49 2.63
C THR A 15 -15.68 -6.37 2.60
N PRO A 16 -15.58 -7.65 2.19
CA PRO A 16 -16.74 -8.52 2.08
C PRO A 16 -17.41 -8.74 3.43
N LEU A 17 -18.73 -8.60 3.48
CA LEU A 17 -19.57 -9.00 4.61
C LEU A 17 -20.88 -9.58 4.09
N VAL A 18 -21.58 -10.34 4.94
CA VAL A 18 -22.90 -10.88 4.63
C VAL A 18 -23.84 -9.73 4.23
N GLY A 19 -24.48 -9.87 3.06
CA GLY A 19 -25.41 -8.88 2.52
C GLY A 19 -24.77 -7.77 1.68
N VAL A 20 -23.45 -7.71 1.56
CA VAL A 20 -22.76 -6.80 0.64
C VAL A 20 -22.61 -7.47 -0.72
N PRO A 21 -23.07 -6.86 -1.82
CA PRO A 21 -22.87 -7.41 -3.16
C PRO A 21 -21.39 -7.52 -3.55
N ASP A 22 -21.00 -8.59 -4.24
CA ASP A 22 -19.62 -8.78 -4.73
C ASP A 22 -19.15 -7.62 -5.62
N SER A 23 -20.06 -7.01 -6.39
CA SER A 23 -19.73 -5.84 -7.22
C SER A 23 -19.34 -4.58 -6.43
N GLN A 24 -19.63 -4.54 -5.14
CA GLN A 24 -19.30 -3.43 -4.24
C GLN A 24 -18.21 -3.79 -3.23
N SER A 25 -17.80 -5.05 -3.17
CA SER A 25 -16.80 -5.54 -2.23
C SER A 25 -15.49 -5.93 -2.92
N ILE A 26 -14.44 -6.04 -2.12
CA ILE A 26 -13.15 -6.59 -2.54
C ILE A 26 -12.50 -7.33 -1.38
N SER A 27 -12.11 -8.58 -1.61
CA SER A 27 -11.33 -9.36 -0.65
C SER A 27 -9.85 -8.97 -0.71
N LEU A 28 -9.08 -9.29 0.34
CA LEU A 28 -7.62 -9.10 0.31
C LEU A 28 -6.99 -9.90 -0.83
N SER A 29 -7.42 -11.14 -1.05
CA SER A 29 -6.88 -12.00 -2.11
C SER A 29 -7.12 -11.40 -3.50
N THR A 30 -8.31 -10.82 -3.76
CA THR A 30 -8.62 -10.14 -5.01
C THR A 30 -7.80 -8.86 -5.17
N LEU A 31 -7.66 -8.07 -4.09
CA LEU A 31 -6.88 -6.83 -4.11
C LEU A 31 -5.40 -7.09 -4.42
N LEU A 32 -4.83 -8.14 -3.79
CA LEU A 32 -3.42 -8.50 -3.94
C LEU A 32 -3.11 -9.19 -5.27
N ASP A 33 -4.04 -9.92 -5.86
CA ASP A 33 -3.81 -10.74 -7.06
C ASP A 33 -2.42 -11.41 -7.06
N ALA A 34 -2.21 -12.25 -6.04
CA ALA A 34 -0.88 -12.75 -5.67
C ALA A 34 -0.16 -13.52 -6.80
N GLN A 35 -0.90 -14.03 -7.80
CA GLN A 35 -0.32 -14.75 -8.93
C GLN A 35 0.48 -13.83 -9.86
N HIS A 36 0.13 -12.54 -9.93
CA HIS A 36 0.76 -11.56 -10.80
C HIS A 36 1.59 -10.53 -10.02
N LEU A 37 1.53 -10.55 -8.68
CA LEU A 37 2.20 -9.58 -7.82
C LEU A 37 3.74 -9.77 -7.88
N GLN A 38 4.46 -8.75 -8.34
CA GLN A 38 5.92 -8.75 -8.43
C GLN A 38 6.59 -8.24 -7.15
N SER A 39 6.00 -7.25 -6.50
CA SER A 39 6.45 -6.75 -5.20
C SER A 39 5.34 -5.90 -4.55
N ALA A 40 5.39 -5.73 -3.23
CA ALA A 40 4.46 -4.88 -2.52
C ALA A 40 5.14 -4.02 -1.45
N LEU A 41 4.63 -2.79 -1.30
CA LEU A 41 4.84 -1.95 -0.13
C LEU A 41 3.51 -1.81 0.59
N LEU A 42 3.47 -2.21 1.85
CA LEU A 42 2.25 -2.27 2.64
C LEU A 42 2.46 -1.54 3.96
N THR A 43 1.54 -0.63 4.29
CA THR A 43 1.53 0.05 5.58
C THR A 43 0.29 -0.33 6.37
N SER A 44 0.43 -0.55 7.67
CA SER A 44 -0.70 -0.76 8.58
C SER A 44 -0.29 -0.47 10.01
N PHE A 45 -1.26 -0.03 10.84
CA PHE A 45 -1.02 0.14 12.27
C PHE A 45 -0.69 -1.19 12.94
N ILE A 46 -1.44 -2.26 12.59
CA ILE A 46 -1.21 -3.64 13.02
C ILE A 46 -1.13 -4.54 11.79
N ILE A 47 -0.17 -5.46 11.79
CA ILE A 47 -0.01 -6.49 10.75
C ILE A 47 0.08 -7.85 11.43
N ASP A 48 -0.86 -8.74 11.12
CA ASP A 48 -0.66 -10.17 11.34
C ASP A 48 0.14 -10.73 10.16
N THR A 49 1.44 -10.90 10.38
CA THR A 49 2.37 -11.32 9.33
C THR A 49 2.04 -12.72 8.81
N ASN A 50 1.65 -13.66 9.67
CA ASN A 50 1.34 -15.03 9.24
C ASN A 50 0.08 -15.05 8.37
N TRP A 51 -0.96 -14.35 8.80
CA TRP A 51 -2.18 -14.22 8.02
C TRP A 51 -1.92 -13.50 6.69
N LEU A 52 -1.20 -12.39 6.68
CA LEU A 52 -0.85 -11.65 5.45
C LEU A 52 -0.08 -12.56 4.47
N LEU A 53 0.93 -13.29 4.94
CA LEU A 53 1.74 -14.16 4.09
C LEU A 53 0.97 -15.35 3.52
N SER A 54 -0.12 -15.77 4.14
CA SER A 54 -1.01 -16.80 3.56
C SER A 54 -1.70 -16.33 2.27
N HIS A 55 -1.72 -15.01 2.00
CA HIS A 55 -2.33 -14.40 0.81
C HIS A 55 -1.31 -13.98 -0.26
N ILE A 56 -0.01 -14.20 -0.04
CA ILE A 56 1.08 -13.72 -0.91
C ILE A 56 1.99 -14.89 -1.28
N GLN A 57 2.52 -14.90 -2.50
CA GLN A 57 3.48 -15.93 -2.91
C GLN A 57 4.76 -15.84 -2.07
N PRO A 58 5.36 -16.97 -1.66
CA PRO A 58 6.47 -17.03 -0.70
C PRO A 58 7.72 -16.21 -1.07
N HIS A 59 7.92 -15.94 -2.36
CA HIS A 59 9.11 -15.24 -2.86
C HIS A 59 8.84 -13.78 -3.26
N THR A 60 7.63 -13.29 -3.10
CA THR A 60 7.28 -11.90 -3.43
C THR A 60 8.02 -10.95 -2.49
N PRO A 61 8.84 -10.01 -3.00
CA PRO A 61 9.50 -9.01 -2.18
C PRO A 61 8.47 -8.08 -1.52
N LEU A 62 8.57 -7.93 -0.20
CA LEU A 62 7.67 -7.10 0.59
C LEU A 62 8.46 -6.02 1.34
N THR A 63 7.94 -4.80 1.30
CA THR A 63 8.32 -3.72 2.22
C THR A 63 7.15 -3.47 3.15
N LEU A 64 7.33 -3.76 4.42
CA LEU A 64 6.29 -3.60 5.44
C LEU A 64 6.61 -2.42 6.35
N ILE A 65 5.61 -1.58 6.60
CA ILE A 65 5.70 -0.43 7.50
C ILE A 65 4.61 -0.57 8.55
N ALA A 66 4.99 -0.68 9.82
CA ALA A 66 4.05 -0.79 10.94
C ALA A 66 4.45 0.15 12.06
N ASN A 67 3.51 0.39 12.98
CA ASN A 67 3.74 1.28 14.13
C ASN A 67 4.79 0.75 15.11
N GLN A 68 4.96 -0.55 15.18
CA GLN A 68 5.98 -1.21 16.01
C GLN A 68 6.87 -2.07 15.12
N ALA A 69 8.19 -1.92 15.32
CA ALA A 69 9.15 -2.81 14.69
C ALA A 69 8.85 -4.25 15.09
N GLN A 70 8.42 -5.05 14.15
CA GLN A 70 8.46 -6.48 14.33
C GLN A 70 9.88 -6.92 14.01
N SER A 71 10.51 -7.67 14.91
CA SER A 71 11.81 -8.27 14.61
C SER A 71 11.61 -9.20 13.43
N THR A 72 12.34 -8.95 12.34
CA THR A 72 12.43 -9.90 11.24
C THR A 72 13.04 -11.18 11.81
N SER A 73 12.22 -12.22 11.98
CA SER A 73 12.79 -13.53 12.12
C SER A 73 13.55 -13.83 10.82
N SER A 74 14.72 -14.40 10.90
CA SER A 74 15.58 -14.79 9.76
C SER A 74 14.89 -15.72 8.74
N LEU A 75 13.65 -16.08 8.96
CA LEU A 75 12.82 -16.97 8.15
C LEU A 75 12.23 -16.32 6.88
N HIS A 76 12.19 -14.98 6.78
CA HIS A 76 11.56 -14.30 5.65
C HIS A 76 12.52 -13.30 5.00
N GLN A 77 13.46 -13.83 4.20
CA GLN A 77 14.49 -13.03 3.51
C GLN A 77 13.93 -12.04 2.47
N ASN A 78 12.68 -12.25 2.04
CA ASN A 78 11.99 -11.36 1.09
C ASN A 78 11.23 -10.20 1.76
N ILE A 79 11.26 -10.09 3.10
CA ILE A 79 10.57 -9.02 3.84
C ILE A 79 11.58 -8.00 4.35
N SER A 80 11.37 -6.73 3.97
CA SER A 80 12.06 -5.57 4.52
C SER A 80 11.11 -4.78 5.40
N TRP A 81 11.51 -4.51 6.64
CA TRP A 81 10.75 -3.65 7.56
C TRP A 81 11.28 -2.24 7.54
N CYS A 82 10.39 -1.26 7.39
CA CYS A 82 10.67 0.14 7.61
C CYS A 82 9.97 0.59 8.89
N ASN A 83 10.69 1.30 9.74
CA ASN A 83 10.16 1.84 10.99
C ASN A 83 10.12 3.35 10.87
N PRO A 84 8.93 3.97 10.84
CA PRO A 84 8.83 5.43 10.83
C PRO A 84 9.54 6.02 12.05
N GLU A 85 10.34 7.07 11.82
CA GLU A 85 10.94 7.83 12.91
C GLU A 85 9.92 8.82 13.47
N PHE A 86 9.65 8.72 14.77
CA PHE A 86 8.75 9.62 15.47
C PHE A 86 9.54 10.69 16.24
N VAL A 87 9.13 11.96 16.09
CA VAL A 87 9.72 13.08 16.82
C VAL A 87 9.48 12.96 18.33
N VAL A 88 8.33 12.39 18.72
CA VAL A 88 7.99 12.12 20.12
C VAL A 88 7.65 10.64 20.26
N PRO A 89 8.63 9.80 20.65
CA PRO A 89 8.40 8.36 20.86
C PRO A 89 7.28 8.11 21.87
N ASN A 90 6.51 7.05 21.67
CA ASN A 90 5.38 6.61 22.50
C ASN A 90 4.15 7.54 22.51
N VAL A 91 4.19 8.69 21.83
CA VAL A 91 3.05 9.61 21.71
C VAL A 91 2.52 9.63 20.29
N GLN A 92 3.40 9.52 19.32
CA GLN A 92 3.06 9.54 17.89
C GLN A 92 2.78 8.14 17.39
N ILE A 93 1.75 8.02 16.54
CA ILE A 93 1.27 6.75 16.01
C ILE A 93 1.20 6.85 14.49
N MET A 94 1.81 5.88 13.80
CA MET A 94 1.58 5.66 12.38
C MET A 94 0.28 4.87 12.19
N HIS A 95 -0.76 5.52 11.67
CA HIS A 95 -2.07 4.90 11.46
C HIS A 95 -2.45 4.76 9.98
N THR A 96 -1.53 5.07 9.09
CA THR A 96 -1.72 4.95 7.63
C THR A 96 -1.87 3.50 7.22
N LYS A 97 -2.84 3.23 6.35
CA LYS A 97 -3.01 1.94 5.68
C LYS A 97 -3.00 2.20 4.19
N LEU A 98 -1.86 1.95 3.57
CA LEU A 98 -1.59 2.20 2.16
C LEU A 98 -0.93 0.97 1.56
N MET A 99 -1.28 0.66 0.33
CA MET A 99 -0.64 -0.38 -0.45
C MET A 99 -0.15 0.19 -1.79
N LEU A 100 1.08 -0.17 -2.16
CA LEU A 100 1.62 -0.05 -3.51
C LEU A 100 1.95 -1.46 -3.98
N LEU A 101 1.17 -1.97 -4.91
CA LEU A 101 1.27 -3.31 -5.44
C LEU A 101 1.80 -3.23 -6.87
N VAL A 102 2.96 -3.81 -7.11
CA VAL A 102 3.64 -3.75 -8.42
C VAL A 102 3.34 -5.00 -9.22
N TYR A 103 2.84 -4.81 -10.44
CA TYR A 103 2.53 -5.86 -11.40
C TYR A 103 3.27 -5.65 -12.72
N PRO A 104 3.30 -6.63 -13.62
CA PRO A 104 3.74 -6.39 -15.00
C PRO A 104 2.91 -5.28 -15.64
N GLY A 105 3.54 -4.14 -15.97
CA GLY A 105 2.91 -3.02 -16.69
C GLY A 105 2.06 -2.06 -15.86
N HIS A 106 1.84 -2.28 -14.56
CA HIS A 106 1.12 -1.31 -13.74
C HIS A 106 1.47 -1.37 -12.25
N VAL A 107 1.11 -0.30 -11.53
CA VAL A 107 1.10 -0.23 -10.08
C VAL A 107 -0.33 -0.02 -9.61
N ARG A 108 -0.81 -0.86 -8.70
CA ARG A 108 -2.05 -0.65 -7.97
C ARG A 108 -1.78 0.11 -6.69
N PHE A 109 -2.43 1.25 -6.56
CA PHE A 109 -2.46 2.05 -5.36
C PHE A 109 -3.75 1.77 -4.61
N ALA A 110 -3.67 1.53 -3.29
CA ALA A 110 -4.85 1.43 -2.46
C ALA A 110 -4.65 2.15 -1.13
N ILE A 111 -5.72 2.78 -0.64
CA ILE A 111 -5.83 3.31 0.74
C ILE A 111 -7.01 2.64 1.41
N LEU A 112 -6.80 2.22 2.66
CA LEU A 112 -7.75 1.40 3.41
C LEU A 112 -8.05 2.01 4.77
N THR A 113 -9.20 1.64 5.34
CA THR A 113 -9.51 1.91 6.75
C THR A 113 -9.15 0.73 7.65
N GLY A 114 -9.11 -0.50 7.11
CA GLY A 114 -8.81 -1.73 7.83
C GLY A 114 -7.31 -1.97 8.02
N ASN A 115 -6.95 -2.58 9.14
CA ASN A 115 -5.60 -3.11 9.36
C ASN A 115 -5.37 -4.41 8.57
N LEU A 116 -4.11 -4.83 8.48
CA LEU A 116 -3.71 -6.10 7.86
C LEU A 116 -3.78 -7.25 8.87
N VAL A 117 -4.99 -7.50 9.35
CA VAL A 117 -5.37 -8.60 10.25
C VAL A 117 -6.68 -9.23 9.74
N GLU A 118 -6.91 -10.50 10.03
CA GLU A 118 -8.04 -11.25 9.49
C GLU A 118 -9.39 -10.58 9.76
N GLU A 119 -9.62 -10.13 10.99
CA GLU A 119 -10.89 -9.51 11.40
C GLU A 119 -11.21 -8.23 10.61
N GLY A 120 -10.18 -7.50 10.20
CA GLY A 120 -10.33 -6.29 9.36
C GLY A 120 -10.86 -6.57 7.95
N TRP A 121 -10.88 -7.83 7.53
CA TRP A 121 -11.28 -8.25 6.18
C TRP A 121 -12.44 -9.25 6.16
N THR A 122 -12.79 -9.82 7.30
CA THR A 122 -13.81 -10.87 7.41
C THR A 122 -14.96 -10.53 8.34
N VAL A 123 -14.74 -9.67 9.34
CA VAL A 123 -15.70 -9.38 10.40
C VAL A 123 -16.12 -7.92 10.43
N VAL A 124 -15.18 -7.01 10.17
CA VAL A 124 -15.44 -5.55 10.20
C VAL A 124 -15.48 -5.02 8.78
N GLN A 125 -16.54 -4.26 8.46
CA GLN A 125 -16.63 -3.58 7.17
C GLN A 125 -15.66 -2.40 7.13
N ASN A 126 -14.70 -2.47 6.21
CA ASN A 126 -13.75 -1.42 5.93
C ASN A 126 -13.90 -0.90 4.50
N SER A 127 -13.44 0.32 4.26
CA SER A 127 -13.41 0.93 2.93
C SER A 127 -12.04 0.82 2.31
N VAL A 128 -12.01 0.63 1.00
CA VAL A 128 -10.78 0.53 0.19
C VAL A 128 -10.95 1.39 -1.05
N PHE A 129 -10.17 2.46 -1.17
CA PHE A 129 -9.99 3.16 -2.45
C PHE A 129 -8.90 2.45 -3.24
N ILE A 130 -9.12 2.22 -4.54
CA ILE A 130 -8.20 1.48 -5.42
C ILE A 130 -8.09 2.23 -6.73
N GLN A 131 -6.84 2.39 -7.23
CA GLN A 131 -6.59 2.87 -8.59
C GLN A 131 -5.34 2.22 -9.15
N ASP A 132 -5.41 1.81 -10.43
CA ASP A 132 -4.28 1.26 -11.18
C ASP A 132 -3.65 2.35 -12.06
N PHE A 133 -2.32 2.41 -12.07
CA PHE A 133 -1.51 3.35 -12.85
C PHE A 133 -0.54 2.62 -13.76
N PRO A 134 -0.40 3.01 -15.05
CA PRO A 134 0.58 2.40 -15.94
C PRO A 134 2.00 2.51 -15.41
N LEU A 135 2.78 1.45 -15.54
CA LEU A 135 4.20 1.38 -15.19
C LEU A 135 5.02 1.09 -16.45
N ASP A 136 6.00 1.94 -16.72
CA ASP A 136 6.90 1.78 -17.87
C ASP A 136 8.34 2.17 -17.46
N TYR A 137 9.16 1.18 -17.20
CA TYR A 137 10.56 1.37 -16.80
C TYR A 137 11.46 2.00 -17.90
N THR A 138 10.97 2.10 -19.13
CA THR A 138 11.71 2.77 -20.22
C THR A 138 11.48 4.29 -20.23
N ARG A 139 10.54 4.79 -19.41
CA ARG A 139 10.14 6.19 -19.36
C ARG A 139 10.27 6.75 -17.94
N VAL A 140 10.50 8.06 -17.87
CA VAL A 140 10.37 8.85 -16.66
C VAL A 140 9.22 9.81 -16.87
N PHE A 141 8.22 9.76 -16.00
CA PHE A 141 7.06 10.64 -16.08
C PHE A 141 7.29 11.90 -15.24
N SER A 142 6.70 13.00 -15.69
CA SER A 142 6.74 14.25 -14.92
C SER A 142 5.94 14.10 -13.63
N ALA A 143 6.52 14.62 -12.54
CA ALA A 143 5.82 14.66 -11.27
C ALA A 143 4.56 15.54 -11.36
N ASN A 144 3.52 15.12 -10.67
CA ASN A 144 2.29 15.88 -10.47
C ASN A 144 1.96 15.97 -8.98
N GLU A 145 0.85 16.62 -8.62
CA GLU A 145 0.45 16.77 -7.21
C GLU A 145 0.32 15.44 -6.48
N PHE A 146 -0.28 14.43 -7.14
CA PHE A 146 -0.47 13.11 -6.53
C PHE A 146 0.87 12.41 -6.27
N SER A 147 1.73 12.29 -7.29
CA SER A 147 3.03 11.62 -7.15
C SER A 147 3.95 12.32 -6.15
N THR A 148 3.93 13.66 -6.13
CA THR A 148 4.69 14.45 -5.15
C THR A 148 4.22 14.19 -3.72
N SER A 149 2.90 14.24 -3.49
CA SER A 149 2.33 13.96 -2.17
C SER A 149 2.59 12.52 -1.72
N LEU A 150 2.50 11.56 -2.66
CA LEU A 150 2.81 10.16 -2.38
C LEU A 150 4.27 9.99 -1.99
N ALA A 151 5.20 10.56 -2.74
CA ALA A 151 6.63 10.47 -2.47
C ALA A 151 7.00 11.08 -1.10
N LEU A 152 6.42 12.25 -0.76
CA LEU A 152 6.61 12.87 0.56
C LEU A 152 6.04 11.98 1.68
N SER A 153 4.86 11.41 1.48
CA SER A 153 4.26 10.50 2.47
C SER A 153 5.13 9.26 2.73
N LEU A 154 5.70 8.67 1.68
CA LEU A 154 6.59 7.52 1.79
C LEU A 154 7.92 7.90 2.46
N HIS A 155 8.45 9.09 2.16
CA HIS A 155 9.63 9.62 2.84
C HIS A 155 9.38 9.78 4.35
N ASP A 156 8.24 10.37 4.74
CA ASP A 156 7.84 10.53 6.15
C ASP A 156 7.65 9.18 6.86
N LEU A 157 7.36 8.12 6.10
CA LEU A 157 7.27 6.73 6.58
C LEU A 157 8.63 6.00 6.59
N SER A 158 9.74 6.71 6.37
CA SER A 158 11.11 6.16 6.31
C SER A 158 11.31 5.09 5.23
N VAL A 159 10.54 5.16 4.14
CA VAL A 159 10.71 4.27 2.99
C VAL A 159 12.02 4.60 2.27
N PRO A 160 12.87 3.60 1.96
CA PRO A 160 14.14 3.83 1.27
C PRO A 160 13.94 4.56 -0.06
N TYR A 161 14.81 5.53 -0.35
CA TYR A 161 14.75 6.31 -1.59
C TYR A 161 14.72 5.43 -2.85
N SER A 162 15.44 4.31 -2.85
CA SER A 162 15.46 3.36 -3.97
C SER A 162 14.08 2.76 -4.31
N VAL A 163 13.19 2.67 -3.31
CA VAL A 163 11.79 2.24 -3.51
C VAL A 163 10.97 3.40 -4.04
N VAL A 164 11.10 4.59 -3.43
CA VAL A 164 10.37 5.81 -3.84
C VAL A 164 10.72 6.22 -5.27
N ALA A 165 11.99 6.14 -5.67
CA ALA A 165 12.46 6.51 -7.00
C ALA A 165 11.80 5.70 -8.13
N ARG A 166 11.32 4.48 -7.85
CA ARG A 166 10.59 3.68 -8.85
C ARG A 166 9.27 4.31 -9.27
N LEU A 167 8.68 5.18 -8.44
CA LEU A 167 7.45 5.91 -8.76
C LEU A 167 7.64 6.86 -9.95
N ASN A 168 8.88 7.27 -10.28
CA ASN A 168 9.17 8.08 -11.46
C ASN A 168 8.83 7.36 -12.79
N HIS A 169 8.67 6.04 -12.77
CA HIS A 169 8.30 5.22 -13.91
C HIS A 169 6.80 4.93 -13.99
N VAL A 170 6.00 5.51 -13.08
CA VAL A 170 4.56 5.32 -13.01
C VAL A 170 3.84 6.56 -13.54
N ASP A 171 2.87 6.35 -14.45
CA ASP A 171 2.06 7.42 -15.02
C ASP A 171 0.87 7.76 -14.10
N PHE A 172 1.05 8.77 -13.24
CA PHE A 172 0.01 9.27 -12.35
C PHE A 172 -0.88 10.38 -12.96
N THR A 173 -0.82 10.64 -14.28
CA THR A 173 -1.59 11.73 -14.90
C THR A 173 -3.10 11.57 -14.75
N ARG A 174 -3.57 10.33 -14.57
CA ARG A 174 -5.00 10.02 -14.37
C ARG A 174 -5.42 9.86 -12.91
N ALA A 175 -4.61 10.30 -11.95
CA ALA A 175 -4.97 10.19 -10.55
C ALA A 175 -6.32 10.87 -10.25
N ARG A 176 -7.21 10.15 -9.58
CA ARG A 176 -8.58 10.60 -9.23
C ARG A 176 -8.72 11.01 -7.78
N ALA A 177 -7.70 10.79 -6.97
CA ALA A 177 -7.67 11.16 -5.56
C ALA A 177 -6.57 12.20 -5.30
N ARG A 178 -6.71 12.91 -4.19
CA ARG A 178 -5.63 13.71 -3.58
C ARG A 178 -5.15 13.00 -2.33
N ILE A 179 -3.85 12.97 -2.15
CA ILE A 179 -3.23 12.47 -0.92
C ILE A 179 -3.09 13.65 0.02
N VAL A 180 -3.73 13.57 1.18
CA VAL A 180 -3.57 14.51 2.29
C VAL A 180 -2.98 13.74 3.46
N THR A 181 -1.75 14.10 3.84
CA THR A 181 -1.06 13.48 4.96
C THR A 181 -1.02 14.41 6.16
N THR A 182 -1.22 13.85 7.33
CA THR A 182 -0.94 14.52 8.60
C THR A 182 0.25 13.83 9.24
N VAL A 183 1.35 14.56 9.39
CA VAL A 183 2.52 14.07 10.11
C VAL A 183 2.54 14.79 11.46
N PRO A 184 2.59 14.07 12.59
CA PRO A 184 2.70 14.69 13.89
C PRO A 184 4.09 15.35 14.03
N THR A 185 4.17 16.65 13.80
CA THR A 185 5.46 17.39 13.76
C THR A 185 5.83 18.06 15.07
N GLY A 186 5.16 17.80 16.17
CA GLY A 186 5.47 18.45 17.45
C GLY A 186 5.53 19.99 17.40
N GLY A 187 4.87 20.62 16.43
CA GLY A 187 4.78 22.07 16.31
C GLY A 187 5.99 22.76 15.69
N LYS A 188 6.92 22.04 15.06
CA LYS A 188 8.05 22.62 14.34
C LYS A 188 7.96 22.26 12.84
N ARG A 189 7.46 23.17 12.05
CA ARG A 189 7.78 23.37 10.63
C ARG A 189 8.36 24.77 10.47
#